data_59b518bc172dc62fc6ae66d82c9017d5
#
_entry.id   59b518bc172dc62fc6ae66d82c9017d5
#
_cell.length_a   1.000
_cell.length_b   1.000
_cell.length_c   1.000
_cell.angle_alpha   90.00
_cell.angle_beta   90.00
_cell.angle_gamma   90.00
#
_symmetry.space_group_name_H-M   'P 1'
#
loop_
_entity.id
_entity.type
_entity.pdbx_description
1 polymer ?
#
loop_
_entity_poly.entity_id
_entity_poly.type
_entity_poly.pdbx_seq_one_letter_code
_entity_poly.pdbx_strand_id
1 'polypeptide(L)'
;VSLLGRVADLIVIGRTNLEEKSPIVAPDFPEYVMMNSGRPVLIIPPGYEKDTVGNRVMICWNASRESIRAVADAIPILKRAELVQVVMYNVDNEPDVNAELAGSDIALYLARHGINVEVLPPQKNKHIGTALLELGKQQSTDLLVMGGYGHTRFREFLLGGVTRTVLGESDIPVLMSH
;
A
#
# COMPACT_ATOMS: atom_id res chain seq x y z
N VAL A 1 -19.59 -7.75 3.25
CA VAL A 1 -18.72 -6.83 2.47
C VAL A 1 -17.94 -7.59 1.42
N SER A 2 -17.18 -8.64 1.78
CA SER A 2 -16.32 -9.37 0.82
C SER A 2 -17.08 -10.01 -0.36
N LEU A 3 -18.29 -10.53 -0.15
CA LEU A 3 -19.11 -11.10 -1.24
C LEU A 3 -19.62 -10.02 -2.21
N LEU A 4 -20.12 -8.91 -1.69
CA LEU A 4 -20.60 -7.79 -2.51
C LEU A 4 -19.43 -7.09 -3.22
N GLY A 5 -18.27 -7.03 -2.56
CA GLY A 5 -17.06 -6.44 -3.13
C GLY A 5 -16.54 -7.16 -4.38
N ARG A 6 -16.86 -8.44 -4.58
CA ARG A 6 -16.38 -9.21 -5.74
C ARG A 6 -16.79 -8.64 -7.11
N VAL A 7 -17.86 -7.88 -7.15
CA VAL A 7 -18.39 -7.22 -8.37
C VAL A 7 -18.10 -5.71 -8.40
N ALA A 8 -17.27 -5.21 -7.47
CA ALA A 8 -16.81 -3.83 -7.46
C ALA A 8 -15.38 -3.73 -8.01
N ASP A 9 -14.99 -2.58 -8.53
CA ASP A 9 -13.62 -2.32 -8.97
C ASP A 9 -12.71 -1.96 -7.80
N LEU A 10 -13.27 -1.35 -6.76
CA LEU A 10 -12.59 -0.91 -5.56
C LEU A 10 -13.51 -1.04 -4.35
N ILE A 11 -12.97 -1.50 -3.22
CA ILE A 11 -13.66 -1.51 -1.94
C ILE A 11 -13.08 -0.38 -1.09
N VAL A 12 -13.95 0.49 -0.56
CA VAL A 12 -13.53 1.57 0.34
C VAL A 12 -14.06 1.28 1.74
N ILE A 13 -13.17 1.27 2.72
CA ILE A 13 -13.50 1.03 4.13
C ILE A 13 -12.76 2.00 5.05
N GLY A 14 -13.34 2.30 6.20
CA GLY A 14 -12.63 2.98 7.28
C GLY A 14 -11.67 2.03 7.98
N ARG A 15 -10.54 2.54 8.45
CA ARG A 15 -9.68 1.84 9.40
C ARG A 15 -10.44 1.66 10.71
N THR A 16 -10.34 0.46 11.31
CA THR A 16 -10.93 0.20 12.62
C THR A 16 -10.29 1.10 13.67
N ASN A 17 -11.09 1.90 14.37
CA ASN A 17 -10.62 2.64 15.53
C ASN A 17 -10.59 1.69 16.73
N LEU A 18 -9.39 1.36 17.21
CA LEU A 18 -9.22 0.43 18.33
C LEU A 18 -9.69 1.02 19.68
N GLU A 19 -9.84 2.35 19.73
CA GLU A 19 -10.37 3.03 20.93
C GLU A 19 -11.90 2.98 20.99
N GLU A 20 -12.58 2.88 19.86
CA GLU A 20 -14.02 2.68 19.76
C GLU A 20 -14.32 1.18 19.69
N LYS A 21 -14.62 0.57 20.83
CA LYS A 21 -15.08 -0.81 20.88
C LYS A 21 -16.43 -0.94 20.18
N SER A 22 -16.40 -1.11 18.86
CA SER A 22 -17.60 -1.50 18.12
C SER A 22 -17.83 -2.99 18.33
N PRO A 23 -18.94 -3.43 18.90
CA PRO A 23 -19.24 -4.85 19.06
C PRO A 23 -19.51 -5.56 17.72
N ILE A 24 -19.55 -4.82 16.61
CA ILE A 24 -20.00 -5.30 15.29
C ILE A 24 -18.84 -5.49 14.32
N VAL A 25 -17.71 -4.78 14.51
CA VAL A 25 -16.57 -4.83 13.59
C VAL A 25 -15.37 -5.43 14.30
N ALA A 26 -14.87 -6.54 13.79
CA ALA A 26 -13.67 -7.19 14.31
C ALA A 26 -12.42 -6.31 14.08
N PRO A 27 -11.43 -6.31 14.98
CA PRO A 27 -10.21 -5.50 14.85
C PRO A 27 -9.43 -5.76 13.56
N ASP A 28 -9.51 -6.97 13.01
CA ASP A 28 -8.87 -7.44 11.78
C ASP A 28 -9.75 -7.31 10.53
N PHE A 29 -10.81 -6.50 10.61
CA PHE A 29 -11.76 -6.34 9.51
C PHE A 29 -11.12 -5.86 8.20
N PRO A 30 -10.22 -4.85 8.16
CA PRO A 30 -9.55 -4.45 6.92
C PRO A 30 -8.74 -5.58 6.29
N GLU A 31 -7.99 -6.33 7.10
CA GLU A 31 -7.20 -7.48 6.69
C GLU A 31 -8.10 -8.58 6.10
N TYR A 32 -9.18 -8.89 6.81
CA TYR A 32 -10.14 -9.90 6.36
C TYR A 32 -10.74 -9.54 4.99
N VAL A 33 -11.13 -8.28 4.80
CA VAL A 33 -11.71 -7.81 3.52
C VAL A 33 -10.67 -7.92 2.40
N MET A 34 -9.45 -7.46 2.63
CA MET A 34 -8.36 -7.52 1.65
C MET A 34 -8.06 -8.96 1.22
N MET A 35 -7.93 -9.88 2.19
CA MET A 35 -7.59 -11.28 1.91
C MET A 35 -8.72 -12.06 1.21
N ASN A 36 -9.98 -11.66 1.40
CA ASN A 36 -11.14 -12.48 0.97
C ASN A 36 -11.98 -11.86 -0.15
N SER A 37 -11.76 -10.61 -0.52
CA SER A 37 -12.55 -9.95 -1.56
C SER A 37 -12.03 -10.20 -2.98
N GLY A 38 -10.71 -10.41 -3.13
CA GLY A 38 -10.05 -10.49 -4.44
C GLY A 38 -10.05 -9.16 -5.20
N ARG A 39 -10.27 -8.05 -4.48
CA ARG A 39 -10.33 -6.69 -5.03
C ARG A 39 -9.41 -5.76 -4.26
N PRO A 40 -8.92 -4.67 -4.89
CA PRO A 40 -8.18 -3.66 -4.17
C PRO A 40 -9.06 -3.02 -3.08
N VAL A 41 -8.44 -2.75 -1.94
CA VAL A 41 -9.11 -2.14 -0.79
C VAL A 41 -8.44 -0.82 -0.46
N LEU A 42 -9.21 0.27 -0.51
CA LEU A 42 -8.80 1.59 -0.05
C LEU A 42 -9.24 1.77 1.41
N ILE A 43 -8.28 1.91 2.29
CA ILE A 43 -8.49 2.02 3.74
C ILE A 43 -8.27 3.47 4.14
N ILE A 44 -9.32 4.09 4.67
CA ILE A 44 -9.32 5.50 5.08
C ILE A 44 -9.06 5.57 6.58
N PRO A 45 -8.07 6.34 7.05
CA PRO A 45 -7.81 6.51 8.48
C PRO A 45 -8.92 7.31 9.17
N PRO A 46 -9.15 7.13 10.48
CA PRO A 46 -10.06 7.97 11.26
C PRO A 46 -9.65 9.44 11.17
N GLY A 47 -10.64 10.34 11.09
CA GLY A 47 -10.39 11.78 11.06
C GLY A 47 -9.75 12.31 9.76
N TYR A 48 -9.77 11.54 8.68
CA TYR A 48 -9.31 12.03 7.39
C TYR A 48 -10.34 13.01 6.81
N GLU A 49 -9.96 14.30 6.75
CA GLU A 49 -10.87 15.40 6.38
C GLU A 49 -10.56 16.02 5.01
N LYS A 50 -9.56 15.48 4.28
CA LYS A 50 -9.22 16.03 2.95
C LYS A 50 -10.27 15.62 1.92
N ASP A 51 -10.61 16.55 1.03
CA ASP A 51 -11.59 16.35 -0.05
C ASP A 51 -11.08 15.44 -1.18
N THR A 52 -9.77 15.21 -1.24
CA THR A 52 -9.11 14.45 -2.31
C THR A 52 -8.14 13.42 -1.77
N VAL A 53 -7.99 12.32 -2.52
CA VAL A 53 -7.03 11.24 -2.27
C VAL A 53 -6.32 10.92 -3.59
N GLY A 54 -5.00 10.75 -3.53
CA GLY A 54 -4.21 10.28 -4.66
C GLY A 54 -3.68 11.40 -5.57
N ASN A 55 -3.47 12.61 -5.05
CA ASN A 55 -2.73 13.65 -5.75
C ASN A 55 -1.21 13.41 -5.67
N ARG A 56 -0.71 13.03 -4.50
CA ARG A 56 0.70 12.68 -4.27
C ARG A 56 0.76 11.26 -3.72
N VAL A 57 1.08 10.33 -4.60
CA VAL A 57 1.01 8.91 -4.29
C VAL A 57 2.41 8.36 -4.00
N MET A 58 2.54 7.55 -2.95
CA MET A 58 3.76 6.79 -2.69
C MET A 58 3.50 5.30 -2.85
N ILE A 59 4.24 4.66 -3.73
CA ILE A 59 4.20 3.22 -3.96
C ILE A 59 5.32 2.55 -3.16
N CYS A 60 4.94 1.65 -2.24
CA CYS A 60 5.90 0.78 -1.56
C CYS A 60 6.17 -0.44 -2.44
N TRP A 61 7.33 -0.46 -3.10
CA TRP A 61 7.68 -1.43 -4.12
C TRP A 61 8.74 -2.44 -3.62
N ASN A 62 8.50 -3.72 -3.86
CA ASN A 62 9.43 -4.80 -3.56
C ASN A 62 9.42 -5.90 -4.64
N ALA A 63 8.84 -5.63 -5.81
CA ALA A 63 8.69 -6.56 -6.92
C ALA A 63 7.94 -7.87 -6.59
N SER A 64 7.25 -7.95 -5.45
CA SER A 64 6.40 -9.09 -5.10
C SER A 64 5.13 -9.12 -5.95
N ARG A 65 4.46 -10.28 -6.01
CA ARG A 65 3.19 -10.45 -6.73
C ARG A 65 2.12 -9.50 -6.21
N GLU A 66 2.08 -9.28 -4.91
CA GLU A 66 1.13 -8.40 -4.24
C GLU A 66 1.40 -6.93 -4.56
N SER A 67 2.68 -6.50 -4.60
CA SER A 67 3.02 -5.14 -5.00
C SER A 67 2.74 -4.88 -6.48
N ILE A 68 3.02 -5.85 -7.36
CA ILE A 68 2.65 -5.81 -8.78
C ILE A 68 1.15 -5.62 -8.93
N ARG A 69 0.36 -6.42 -8.19
CA ARG A 69 -1.09 -6.34 -8.23
C ARG A 69 -1.61 -5.00 -7.71
N ALA A 70 -1.10 -4.52 -6.58
CA ALA A 70 -1.50 -3.24 -6.00
C ALA A 70 -1.25 -2.08 -6.97
N VAL A 71 -0.09 -2.07 -7.66
CA VAL A 71 0.20 -1.07 -8.68
C VAL A 71 -0.76 -1.18 -9.86
N ALA A 72 -1.02 -2.37 -10.38
CA ALA A 72 -1.95 -2.58 -11.50
C ALA A 72 -3.37 -2.10 -11.16
N ASP A 73 -3.86 -2.45 -9.97
CA ASP A 73 -5.18 -2.04 -9.48
C ASP A 73 -5.26 -0.51 -9.23
N ALA A 74 -4.13 0.13 -8.88
CA ALA A 74 -4.06 1.57 -8.63
C ALA A 74 -3.96 2.43 -9.91
N ILE A 75 -3.67 1.87 -11.08
CA ILE A 75 -3.45 2.63 -12.33
C ILE A 75 -4.50 3.72 -12.59
N PRO A 76 -5.82 3.50 -12.40
CA PRO A 76 -6.83 4.53 -12.63
C PRO A 76 -6.64 5.77 -11.72
N ILE A 77 -6.15 5.58 -10.50
CA ILE A 77 -5.84 6.65 -9.55
C ILE A 77 -4.50 7.30 -9.92
N LEU A 78 -3.46 6.48 -10.16
CA LEU A 78 -2.11 6.93 -10.48
C LEU A 78 -2.06 7.83 -11.72
N LYS A 79 -2.90 7.58 -12.74
CA LYS A 79 -3.01 8.43 -13.94
C LYS A 79 -3.49 9.84 -13.66
N ARG A 80 -4.15 10.06 -12.54
CA ARG A 80 -4.69 11.37 -12.14
C ARG A 80 -3.81 12.07 -11.11
N ALA A 81 -2.81 11.35 -10.59
CA ALA A 81 -1.87 11.89 -9.61
C ALA A 81 -0.99 12.98 -10.23
N GLU A 82 -0.70 14.00 -9.45
CA GLU A 82 0.28 15.05 -9.78
C GLU A 82 1.70 14.47 -9.77
N LEU A 83 1.98 13.61 -8.78
CA LEU A 83 3.26 12.95 -8.61
C LEU A 83 3.08 11.56 -8.01
N VAL A 84 3.77 10.58 -8.57
CA VAL A 84 3.88 9.23 -8.03
C VAL A 84 5.33 8.97 -7.66
N GLN A 85 5.59 8.66 -6.39
CA GLN A 85 6.92 8.31 -5.90
C GLN A 85 6.99 6.81 -5.61
N VAL A 86 8.04 6.16 -6.08
CA VAL A 86 8.30 4.75 -5.80
C VAL A 86 9.40 4.66 -4.75
N VAL A 87 9.13 3.98 -3.64
CA VAL A 87 10.10 3.73 -2.57
C VAL A 87 10.34 2.23 -2.40
N MET A 88 11.60 1.87 -2.20
CA MET A 88 12.04 0.51 -1.92
C MET A 88 12.81 0.48 -0.60
N TYR A 89 12.56 -0.56 0.22
CA TYR A 89 13.27 -0.77 1.49
C TYR A 89 14.03 -2.08 1.49
N ASN A 90 15.27 -2.04 2.01
CA ASN A 90 16.11 -3.22 2.29
C ASN A 90 16.29 -4.18 1.09
N VAL A 91 16.29 -3.66 -0.13
CA VAL A 91 16.40 -4.45 -1.37
C VAL A 91 17.70 -5.26 -1.48
N ASP A 92 18.78 -4.82 -0.81
CA ASP A 92 20.05 -5.57 -0.79
C ASP A 92 19.93 -6.92 -0.03
N ASN A 93 18.86 -7.13 0.72
CA ASN A 93 18.62 -8.37 1.45
C ASN A 93 17.90 -9.44 0.60
N GLU A 94 17.47 -9.09 -0.61
CA GLU A 94 16.81 -9.99 -1.55
C GLU A 94 17.81 -10.43 -2.62
N PRO A 95 18.30 -11.69 -2.60
CA PRO A 95 19.40 -12.13 -3.45
C PRO A 95 19.08 -12.09 -4.95
N ASP A 96 17.81 -12.10 -5.32
CA ASP A 96 17.34 -12.12 -6.71
C ASP A 96 16.85 -10.76 -7.21
N VAL A 97 16.90 -9.71 -6.38
CA VAL A 97 16.40 -8.37 -6.73
C VAL A 97 17.55 -7.40 -6.87
N ASN A 98 17.83 -6.97 -8.11
CA ASN A 98 18.66 -5.80 -8.34
C ASN A 98 17.82 -4.54 -8.15
N ALA A 99 18.11 -3.74 -7.11
CA ALA A 99 17.35 -2.55 -6.75
C ALA A 99 17.24 -1.53 -7.88
N GLU A 100 18.33 -1.31 -8.63
CA GLU A 100 18.35 -0.34 -9.73
C GLU A 100 17.47 -0.81 -10.89
N LEU A 101 17.54 -2.11 -11.24
CA LEU A 101 16.70 -2.70 -12.28
C LEU A 101 15.23 -2.70 -11.85
N ALA A 102 14.92 -3.13 -10.63
CA ALA A 102 13.54 -3.14 -10.12
C ALA A 102 12.92 -1.73 -10.08
N GLY A 103 13.72 -0.71 -9.72
CA GLY A 103 13.29 0.69 -9.75
C GLY A 103 13.09 1.21 -11.17
N SER A 104 14.00 0.89 -12.09
CA SER A 104 13.92 1.31 -13.49
C SER A 104 12.75 0.65 -14.20
N ASP A 105 12.51 -0.63 -13.97
CA ASP A 105 11.44 -1.39 -14.61
C ASP A 105 10.06 -0.88 -14.19
N ILE A 106 9.84 -0.64 -12.91
CA ILE A 106 8.56 -0.08 -12.44
C ILE A 106 8.36 1.34 -12.90
N ALA A 107 9.40 2.17 -12.95
CA ALA A 107 9.31 3.53 -13.48
C ALA A 107 8.93 3.52 -14.97
N LEU A 108 9.57 2.67 -15.76
CA LEU A 108 9.23 2.52 -17.18
C LEU A 108 7.81 2.01 -17.39
N TYR A 109 7.36 1.05 -16.57
CA TYR A 109 5.99 0.56 -16.60
C TYR A 109 4.99 1.69 -16.35
N LEU A 110 5.19 2.47 -15.30
CA LEU A 110 4.32 3.60 -14.95
C LEU A 110 4.36 4.71 -16.01
N ALA A 111 5.52 5.06 -16.52
CA ALA A 111 5.68 6.05 -17.59
C ALA A 111 4.93 5.67 -18.87
N ARG A 112 4.92 4.38 -19.25
CA ARG A 112 4.12 3.87 -20.39
C ARG A 112 2.60 4.04 -20.18
N HIS A 113 2.15 4.14 -18.95
CA HIS A 113 0.76 4.48 -18.60
C HIS A 113 0.49 6.00 -18.58
N GLY A 114 1.50 6.83 -18.86
CA GLY A 114 1.39 8.30 -18.82
C GLY A 114 1.43 8.87 -17.40
N ILE A 115 2.00 8.13 -16.45
CA ILE A 115 2.08 8.52 -15.04
C ILE A 115 3.39 9.29 -14.80
N ASN A 116 3.29 10.45 -14.13
CA ASN A 116 4.44 11.22 -13.66
C ASN A 116 5.08 10.52 -12.45
N VAL A 117 6.21 9.85 -12.65
CA VAL A 117 6.83 8.99 -11.66
C VAL A 117 8.25 9.41 -11.32
N GLU A 118 8.58 9.35 -10.03
CA GLU A 118 9.92 9.52 -9.47
C GLU A 118 10.28 8.29 -8.65
N VAL A 119 11.48 7.75 -8.84
CA VAL A 119 12.00 6.67 -8.00
C VAL A 119 12.91 7.26 -6.93
N LEU A 120 12.55 7.06 -5.67
CA LEU A 120 13.37 7.51 -4.55
C LEU A 120 14.55 6.56 -4.36
N PRO A 121 15.71 7.07 -3.88
CA PRO A 121 16.84 6.22 -3.53
C PRO A 121 16.41 5.08 -2.58
N PRO A 122 16.93 3.85 -2.76
CA PRO A 122 16.61 2.74 -1.88
C PRO A 122 16.89 3.07 -0.41
N GLN A 123 15.96 2.74 0.47
CA GLN A 123 16.03 3.03 1.90
C GLN A 123 16.46 1.79 2.69
N LYS A 124 17.15 2.00 3.82
CA LYS A 124 17.47 0.92 4.77
C LYS A 124 16.87 1.25 6.12
N ASN A 125 16.01 0.37 6.62
CA ASN A 125 15.43 0.52 7.94
C ASN A 125 15.01 -0.84 8.53
N LYS A 126 15.17 -1.01 9.86
CA LYS A 126 14.70 -2.21 10.58
C LYS A 126 13.19 -2.17 10.79
N HIS A 127 12.62 -0.98 10.92
CA HIS A 127 11.19 -0.74 11.16
C HIS A 127 10.57 -0.10 9.91
N ILE A 128 10.45 -0.88 8.84
CA ILE A 128 10.02 -0.39 7.51
C ILE A 128 8.65 0.30 7.58
N GLY A 129 7.68 -0.26 8.31
CA GLY A 129 6.34 0.32 8.42
C GLY A 129 6.36 1.76 8.95
N THR A 130 7.03 1.99 10.09
CA THR A 130 7.16 3.32 10.69
C THR A 130 7.94 4.26 9.77
N ALA A 131 9.07 3.81 9.22
CA ALA A 131 9.86 4.62 8.29
C ALA A 131 9.10 5.02 7.03
N LEU A 132 8.25 4.13 6.50
CA LEU A 132 7.38 4.40 5.36
C LEU A 132 6.36 5.50 5.70
N LEU A 133 5.73 5.44 6.87
CA LEU A 133 4.76 6.44 7.31
C LEU A 133 5.42 7.81 7.54
N GLU A 134 6.61 7.84 8.15
CA GLU A 134 7.41 9.06 8.33
C GLU A 134 7.80 9.67 6.99
N LEU A 135 8.30 8.86 6.05
CA LEU A 135 8.65 9.32 4.71
C LEU A 135 7.41 9.85 3.98
N GLY A 136 6.26 9.16 4.08
CA GLY A 136 5.01 9.62 3.50
C GLY A 136 4.60 11.01 4.01
N LYS A 137 4.74 11.27 5.31
CA LYS A 137 4.50 12.61 5.90
C LYS A 137 5.47 13.65 5.35
N GLN A 138 6.77 13.34 5.30
CA GLN A 138 7.81 14.25 4.77
C GLN A 138 7.58 14.63 3.31
N GLN A 139 7.11 13.69 2.50
CA GLN A 139 6.81 13.87 1.07
C GLN A 139 5.42 14.44 0.80
N SER A 140 4.64 14.76 1.85
CA SER A 140 3.25 15.21 1.74
C SER A 140 2.35 14.24 0.95
N THR A 141 2.61 12.93 1.09
CA THR A 141 1.84 11.85 0.48
C THR A 141 0.40 11.87 0.99
N ASP A 142 -0.56 11.71 0.09
CA ASP A 142 -1.98 11.61 0.42
C ASP A 142 -2.61 10.25 0.05
N LEU A 143 -1.80 9.35 -0.52
CA LEU A 143 -2.16 7.95 -0.74
C LEU A 143 -0.91 7.07 -0.71
N LEU A 144 -0.92 6.03 0.10
CA LEU A 144 0.03 4.92 0.01
C LEU A 144 -0.56 3.79 -0.87
N VAL A 145 0.27 3.20 -1.73
CA VAL A 145 -0.08 2.01 -2.52
C VAL A 145 0.91 0.91 -2.18
N MET A 146 0.43 -0.23 -1.71
CA MET A 146 1.28 -1.34 -1.33
C MET A 146 0.58 -2.69 -1.46
N GLY A 147 1.37 -3.75 -1.69
CA GLY A 147 0.90 -5.12 -1.53
C GLY A 147 0.70 -5.47 -0.06
N GLY A 148 -0.28 -6.28 0.22
CA GLY A 148 -0.53 -6.82 1.56
C GLY A 148 -0.03 -8.28 1.67
N TYR A 149 0.67 -8.62 2.76
CA TYR A 149 1.02 -10.01 3.14
C TYR A 149 1.82 -10.84 2.11
N GLY A 150 2.72 -10.23 1.33
CA GLY A 150 3.44 -10.86 0.22
C GLY A 150 4.65 -11.73 0.57
N HIS A 151 5.05 -11.86 1.83
CA HIS A 151 6.19 -12.69 2.18
C HIS A 151 5.79 -14.14 2.43
N THR A 152 6.09 -15.03 1.47
CA THR A 152 5.80 -16.48 1.46
C THR A 152 6.53 -17.30 2.54
N ARG A 153 7.40 -16.73 3.36
CA ARG A 153 8.26 -17.52 4.26
C ARG A 153 7.65 -17.94 5.59
N PHE A 154 6.46 -17.46 5.97
CA PHE A 154 5.85 -17.92 7.23
C PHE A 154 4.32 -18.01 7.13
N ARG A 155 3.88 -19.16 6.67
CA ARG A 155 2.47 -19.55 6.64
C ARG A 155 1.85 -19.74 8.04
N GLU A 156 2.61 -19.59 9.11
CA GLU A 156 2.13 -20.07 10.41
C GLU A 156 1.92 -19.03 11.51
N PHE A 157 2.44 -17.80 11.50
CA PHE A 157 2.16 -16.92 12.68
C PHE A 157 2.62 -15.44 12.60
N LEU A 158 3.11 -14.92 11.48
CA LEU A 158 3.51 -13.49 11.46
C LEU A 158 2.85 -12.78 10.28
N LEU A 159 1.70 -12.19 10.54
CA LEU A 159 1.14 -11.08 9.77
C LEU A 159 2.28 -10.08 9.50
N GLY A 160 2.58 -9.79 8.23
CA GLY A 160 3.75 -9.01 7.85
C GLY A 160 3.84 -7.70 8.64
N GLY A 161 4.92 -7.52 9.38
CA GLY A 161 5.06 -6.41 10.32
C GLY A 161 4.80 -5.04 9.68
N VAL A 162 5.22 -4.86 8.42
CA VAL A 162 4.97 -3.61 7.66
C VAL A 162 3.48 -3.37 7.44
N THR A 163 2.75 -4.37 6.94
CA THR A 163 1.30 -4.27 6.71
C THR A 163 0.55 -3.94 7.99
N ARG A 164 0.90 -4.63 9.08
CA ARG A 164 0.26 -4.41 10.39
C ARG A 164 0.52 -3.00 10.93
N THR A 165 1.77 -2.53 10.85
CA THR A 165 2.12 -1.16 11.28
C THR A 165 1.35 -0.13 10.45
N VAL A 166 1.34 -0.27 9.13
CA VAL A 166 0.64 0.66 8.24
C VAL A 166 -0.87 0.64 8.52
N LEU A 167 -1.48 -0.53 8.64
CA LEU A 167 -2.92 -0.64 8.95
C LEU A 167 -3.28 -0.10 10.34
N GLY A 168 -2.39 -0.26 11.32
CA GLY A 168 -2.62 0.22 12.69
C GLY A 168 -2.38 1.71 12.90
N GLU A 169 -1.39 2.29 12.20
CA GLU A 169 -0.82 3.58 12.57
C GLU A 169 -0.92 4.66 11.48
N SER A 170 -1.31 4.29 10.23
CA SER A 170 -1.31 5.25 9.12
C SER A 170 -2.35 6.35 9.31
N ASP A 171 -1.92 7.62 9.22
CA ASP A 171 -2.80 8.78 9.05
C ASP A 171 -3.04 9.12 7.56
N ILE A 172 -2.45 8.34 6.67
CA ILE A 172 -2.56 8.48 5.22
C ILE A 172 -3.46 7.35 4.72
N PRO A 173 -4.43 7.61 3.81
CA PRO A 173 -5.16 6.58 3.11
C PRO A 173 -4.25 5.56 2.44
N VAL A 174 -4.62 4.28 2.50
CA VAL A 174 -3.80 3.18 1.99
C VAL A 174 -4.61 2.33 1.02
N LEU A 175 -4.13 2.18 -0.20
CA LEU A 175 -4.65 1.20 -1.16
C LEU A 175 -3.80 -0.06 -1.10
N MET A 176 -4.46 -1.18 -0.83
CA MET A 176 -3.82 -2.48 -0.74
C MET A 176 -4.47 -3.50 -1.66
N SER A 177 -3.64 -4.42 -2.20
CA SER A 177 -4.07 -5.62 -2.90
C SER A 177 -3.28 -6.83 -2.42
N HIS A 178 -3.90 -8.02 -2.54
CA HIS A 178 -3.30 -9.30 -2.17
C HIS A 178 -3.43 -10.32 -3.31
#